data_4ae2dbd269a66fe917e4a736d450c2d1
#
_entry.id   4ae2dbd269a66fe917e4a736d450c2d1
#
_cell.length_a   1.000
_cell.length_b   1.000
_cell.length_c   1.000
_cell.angle_alpha   90.00
_cell.angle_beta   90.00
_cell.angle_gamma   90.00
#
_symmetry.space_group_name_H-M   'P 1'
#
loop_
_entity.id
_entity.type
_entity.pdbx_description
1 polymer ?
#
loop_
_entity_poly.entity_id
_entity_poly.type
_entity_poly.pdbx_seq_one_letter_code
_entity_poly.pdbx_strand_id
1 'polypeptide(L)'
;VPWIFTKYLQDAYDSPLYFQITDDEKFLCKDKLSMEDTKKMAYDNALDVIAVGFKQGKTHIIVDTDYSKTLYNIAIQVAKKVTASTAKSVFGFTNETNIGMYFWPAMQAAPCILPSYLEGKKTRTLIPAAIDQDPYWRIVRDVAPKLGYPKTAAVHCVFLPALTGPSGKMSTSTGEQSTIFTTDDEKTV
;
A
#
# COMPACT_ATOMS: atom_id res chain seq x y z
N VAL A 1 -0.31 1.91 -14.61
CA VAL A 1 -1.57 2.67 -14.69
C VAL A 1 -1.97 3.27 -13.33
N PRO A 2 -1.98 2.54 -12.18
CA PRO A 2 -2.35 3.14 -10.90
C PRO A 2 -1.50 4.37 -10.53
N TRP A 3 -0.21 4.32 -10.80
CA TRP A 3 0.71 5.43 -10.50
C TRP A 3 0.45 6.66 -11.36
N ILE A 4 0.14 6.47 -12.65
CA ILE A 4 -0.24 7.57 -13.56
C ILE A 4 -1.53 8.25 -13.06
N PHE A 5 -2.51 7.47 -12.61
CA PHE A 5 -3.73 8.00 -12.02
C PHE A 5 -3.47 8.74 -10.71
N THR A 6 -2.59 8.20 -9.85
CA THR A 6 -2.17 8.86 -8.60
C THR A 6 -1.46 10.19 -8.90
N LYS A 7 -0.60 10.20 -9.95
CA LYS A 7 0.04 11.44 -10.39
C LYS A 7 -0.97 12.48 -10.87
N TYR A 8 -1.94 12.06 -11.67
CA TYR A 8 -3.01 12.95 -12.10
C TYR A 8 -3.75 13.57 -10.90
N LEU A 9 -4.05 12.80 -9.86
CA LEU A 9 -4.68 13.32 -8.64
C LEU A 9 -3.75 14.28 -7.90
N GLN A 10 -2.46 13.97 -7.78
CA GLN A 10 -1.50 14.89 -7.18
C GLN A 10 -1.45 16.22 -7.92
N ASP A 11 -1.45 16.19 -9.25
CA ASP A 11 -1.41 17.40 -10.08
C ASP A 11 -2.71 18.21 -9.95
N ALA A 12 -3.85 17.54 -9.99
CA ALA A 12 -5.17 18.17 -9.92
C ALA A 12 -5.44 18.85 -8.57
N TYR A 13 -5.00 18.24 -7.47
CA TYR A 13 -5.20 18.78 -6.11
C TYR A 13 -3.99 19.55 -5.59
N ASP A 14 -2.88 19.56 -6.31
CA ASP A 14 -1.60 20.11 -5.86
C ASP A 14 -1.19 19.66 -4.45
N SER A 15 -1.46 18.41 -4.13
CA SER A 15 -1.36 17.84 -2.77
C SER A 15 -0.02 17.16 -2.52
N PRO A 16 0.46 17.14 -1.25
CA PRO A 16 1.52 16.21 -0.84
C PRO A 16 1.10 14.77 -1.10
N LEU A 17 2.07 13.94 -1.51
CA LEU A 17 1.91 12.50 -1.74
C LEU A 17 2.84 11.73 -0.81
N TYR A 18 2.29 10.76 -0.10
CA TYR A 18 3.04 9.75 0.65
C TYR A 18 2.89 8.42 -0.06
N PHE A 19 3.93 8.01 -0.77
CA PHE A 19 3.94 6.78 -1.55
C PHE A 19 4.58 5.66 -0.72
N GLN A 20 3.77 4.70 -0.27
CA GLN A 20 4.21 3.57 0.52
C GLN A 20 4.72 2.43 -0.37
N ILE A 21 5.86 1.84 0.00
CA ILE A 21 6.41 0.61 -0.56
C ILE A 21 6.54 -0.40 0.58
N THR A 22 5.78 -1.50 0.48
CA THR A 22 5.58 -2.50 1.53
C THR A 22 6.59 -3.64 1.40
N ASP A 23 7.85 -3.40 1.75
CA ASP A 23 8.91 -4.40 1.74
C ASP A 23 8.71 -5.46 2.84
N ASP A 24 8.15 -5.08 3.97
CA ASP A 24 7.78 -5.96 5.10
C ASP A 24 6.65 -6.93 4.73
N GLU A 25 5.59 -6.48 4.05
CA GLU A 25 4.52 -7.37 3.58
C GLU A 25 5.08 -8.46 2.67
N LYS A 26 5.90 -8.04 1.72
CA LYS A 26 6.45 -8.97 0.73
C LYS A 26 7.29 -10.06 1.42
N PHE A 27 8.05 -9.71 2.44
CA PHE A 27 8.78 -10.65 3.28
C PHE A 27 7.85 -11.60 4.04
N LEU A 28 6.80 -11.07 4.68
CA LEU A 28 5.85 -11.85 5.46
C LEU A 28 5.02 -12.84 4.62
N CYS A 29 4.77 -12.50 3.35
CA CYS A 29 3.93 -13.29 2.44
C CYS A 29 4.72 -14.31 1.58
N LYS A 30 6.05 -14.21 1.51
CA LYS A 30 6.87 -15.00 0.60
C LYS A 30 8.02 -15.70 1.32
N ASP A 31 7.84 -16.96 1.68
CA ASP A 31 8.80 -17.77 2.45
C ASP A 31 10.22 -17.83 1.87
N LYS A 32 10.37 -17.62 0.56
CA LYS A 32 11.66 -17.72 -0.14
C LYS A 32 12.43 -16.40 -0.21
N LEU A 33 11.82 -15.27 0.17
CA LEU A 33 12.48 -13.96 0.10
C LEU A 33 13.12 -13.62 1.45
N SER A 34 14.35 -13.14 1.41
CA SER A 34 15.00 -12.52 2.55
C SER A 34 14.58 -11.05 2.70
N MET A 35 14.84 -10.45 3.86
CA MET A 35 14.64 -9.00 4.07
C MET A 35 15.53 -8.16 3.12
N GLU A 36 16.70 -8.65 2.76
CA GLU A 36 17.59 -7.99 1.81
C GLU A 36 17.01 -7.99 0.40
N ASP A 37 16.43 -9.12 -0.04
CA ASP A 37 15.76 -9.23 -1.35
C ASP A 37 14.57 -8.26 -1.44
N THR A 38 13.71 -8.23 -0.42
CA THR A 38 12.52 -7.35 -0.43
C THR A 38 12.91 -5.89 -0.38
N LYS A 39 13.97 -5.55 0.34
CA LYS A 39 14.49 -4.18 0.40
C LYS A 39 15.08 -3.74 -0.95
N LYS A 40 15.82 -4.61 -1.62
CA LYS A 40 16.31 -4.34 -2.99
C LYS A 40 15.15 -4.09 -3.94
N MET A 41 14.14 -4.96 -3.94
CA MET A 41 12.92 -4.78 -4.75
C MET A 41 12.22 -3.46 -4.43
N ALA A 42 12.19 -3.03 -3.16
CA ALA A 42 11.60 -1.76 -2.76
C ALA A 42 12.32 -0.56 -3.37
N TYR A 43 13.64 -0.59 -3.40
CA TYR A 43 14.43 0.48 -4.04
C TYR A 43 14.28 0.49 -5.55
N ASP A 44 14.23 -0.68 -6.20
CA ASP A 44 13.97 -0.78 -7.64
C ASP A 44 12.59 -0.19 -7.97
N ASN A 45 11.54 -0.53 -7.21
CA ASN A 45 10.21 0.07 -7.33
C ASN A 45 10.22 1.59 -7.06
N ALA A 46 11.05 2.08 -6.14
CA ALA A 46 11.16 3.51 -5.88
C ALA A 46 11.69 4.27 -7.10
N LEU A 47 12.62 3.69 -7.86
CA LEU A 47 13.11 4.28 -9.13
C LEU A 47 11.98 4.37 -10.16
N ASP A 48 11.16 3.33 -10.29
CA ASP A 48 9.99 3.35 -11.18
C ASP A 48 8.98 4.45 -10.76
N VAL A 49 8.73 4.61 -9.45
CA VAL A 49 7.86 5.68 -8.94
C VAL A 49 8.43 7.05 -9.28
N ILE A 50 9.74 7.26 -9.12
CA ILE A 50 10.41 8.51 -9.51
C ILE A 50 10.27 8.77 -11.01
N ALA A 51 10.41 7.75 -11.85
CA ALA A 51 10.29 7.84 -13.30
C ALA A 51 8.90 8.26 -13.78
N VAL A 52 7.84 8.05 -13.00
CA VAL A 52 6.48 8.55 -13.29
C VAL A 52 6.42 10.08 -13.30
N GLY A 53 7.36 10.76 -12.63
CA GLY A 53 7.47 12.22 -12.63
C GLY A 53 6.55 12.91 -11.63
N PHE A 54 6.34 12.33 -10.45
CA PHE A 54 5.66 13.00 -9.34
C PHE A 54 6.35 14.30 -8.93
N LYS A 55 5.59 15.23 -8.32
CA LYS A 55 6.10 16.55 -7.93
C LYS A 55 7.23 16.44 -6.90
N GLN A 56 8.43 16.84 -7.29
CA GLN A 56 9.56 16.96 -6.38
C GLN A 56 9.24 17.92 -5.24
N GLY A 57 9.67 17.60 -4.02
CA GLY A 57 9.39 18.40 -2.81
C GLY A 57 7.99 18.22 -2.22
N LYS A 58 7.05 17.60 -2.95
CA LYS A 58 5.71 17.24 -2.45
C LYS A 58 5.49 15.73 -2.40
N THR A 59 6.44 14.92 -2.84
CA THR A 59 6.34 13.45 -2.86
C THR A 59 7.34 12.86 -1.87
N HIS A 60 6.82 12.03 -0.99
CA HIS A 60 7.57 11.28 0.02
C HIS A 60 7.43 9.80 -0.29
N ILE A 61 8.52 9.14 -0.71
CA ILE A 61 8.56 7.69 -0.88
C ILE A 61 8.92 7.09 0.47
N ILE A 62 8.09 6.22 0.96
CA ILE A 62 8.20 5.56 2.27
C ILE A 62 8.40 4.07 2.03
N VAL A 63 9.59 3.57 2.34
CA VAL A 63 9.86 2.13 2.46
C VAL A 63 9.56 1.74 3.91
N ASP A 64 8.68 0.79 4.14
CA ASP A 64 8.11 0.51 5.46
C ASP A 64 9.19 0.19 6.50
N THR A 65 10.18 -0.63 6.17
CA THR A 65 11.26 -0.96 7.11
C THR A 65 12.17 0.22 7.42
N ASP A 66 12.44 1.10 6.46
CA ASP A 66 13.26 2.29 6.68
C ASP A 66 12.52 3.37 7.48
N TYR A 67 11.20 3.44 7.33
CA TYR A 67 10.35 4.40 8.04
C TYR A 67 9.67 3.80 9.29
N SER A 68 10.12 2.62 9.70
CA SER A 68 9.50 1.80 10.74
C SER A 68 9.31 2.53 12.07
N LYS A 69 10.26 3.36 12.50
CA LYS A 69 10.17 4.12 13.76
C LYS A 69 8.89 4.97 13.84
N THR A 70 8.50 5.61 12.74
CA THR A 70 7.29 6.45 12.70
C THR A 70 6.04 5.60 12.48
N LEU A 71 6.08 4.68 11.51
CA LEU A 71 4.93 3.82 11.18
C LEU A 71 4.53 2.93 12.34
N TYR A 72 5.49 2.34 13.04
CA TYR A 72 5.24 1.49 14.19
C TYR A 72 4.46 2.22 15.30
N ASN A 73 4.81 3.48 15.60
CA ASN A 73 4.11 4.26 16.61
C ASN A 73 2.62 4.50 16.27
N ILE A 74 2.27 4.54 15.00
CA ILE A 74 0.89 4.64 14.55
C ILE A 74 0.25 3.24 14.54
N ALA A 75 0.96 2.25 13.98
CA ALA A 75 0.47 0.89 13.82
C ALA A 75 0.06 0.23 15.16
N ILE A 76 0.84 0.42 16.23
CA ILE A 76 0.47 -0.12 17.55
C ILE A 76 -0.82 0.49 18.10
N GLN A 77 -1.11 1.76 17.80
CA GLN A 77 -2.37 2.40 18.19
C GLN A 77 -3.54 1.79 17.42
N VAL A 78 -3.36 1.54 16.10
CA VAL A 78 -4.34 0.84 15.27
C VAL A 78 -4.53 -0.59 15.76
N ALA A 79 -3.45 -1.35 15.94
CA ALA A 79 -3.48 -2.75 16.40
C ALA A 79 -4.24 -2.91 17.71
N LYS A 80 -4.11 -1.97 18.65
CA LYS A 80 -4.86 -1.97 19.92
C LYS A 80 -6.39 -1.90 19.72
N LYS A 81 -6.87 -1.47 18.55
CA LYS A 81 -8.30 -1.31 18.25
C LYS A 81 -8.87 -2.40 17.33
N VAL A 82 -8.02 -3.32 16.87
CA VAL A 82 -8.41 -4.43 15.98
C VAL A 82 -8.18 -5.75 16.71
N THR A 83 -9.21 -6.59 16.76
CA THR A 83 -9.09 -7.90 17.39
C THR A 83 -8.62 -8.96 16.38
N ALA A 84 -8.04 -10.06 16.88
CA ALA A 84 -7.69 -11.21 16.02
C ALA A 84 -8.92 -11.78 15.29
N SER A 85 -10.09 -11.77 15.92
CA SER A 85 -11.35 -12.20 15.29
C SER A 85 -11.72 -11.30 14.11
N THR A 86 -11.59 -9.98 14.28
CA THR A 86 -11.82 -9.02 13.17
C THR A 86 -10.85 -9.26 12.03
N ALA A 87 -9.55 -9.43 12.32
CA ALA A 87 -8.53 -9.69 11.30
C ALA A 87 -8.82 -10.99 10.54
N LYS A 88 -9.17 -12.08 11.26
CA LYS A 88 -9.58 -13.35 10.62
C LYS A 88 -10.76 -13.17 9.68
N SER A 89 -11.81 -12.49 10.14
CA SER A 89 -13.03 -12.30 9.35
C SER A 89 -12.82 -11.43 8.11
N VAL A 90 -11.98 -10.39 8.22
CA VAL A 90 -11.77 -9.42 7.14
C VAL A 90 -10.78 -9.92 6.10
N PHE A 91 -9.69 -10.57 6.53
CA PHE A 91 -8.58 -10.99 5.66
C PHE A 91 -8.55 -12.49 5.36
N GLY A 92 -9.46 -13.27 5.93
CA GLY A 92 -9.46 -14.73 5.75
C GLY A 92 -8.31 -15.44 6.46
N PHE A 93 -7.71 -14.84 7.49
CA PHE A 93 -6.61 -15.44 8.22
C PHE A 93 -7.06 -16.71 8.96
N THR A 94 -6.19 -17.70 8.98
CA THR A 94 -6.39 -18.99 9.64
C THR A 94 -5.47 -19.14 10.85
N ASN A 95 -5.55 -20.24 11.54
CA ASN A 95 -4.62 -20.55 12.64
C ASN A 95 -3.19 -20.75 12.16
N GLU A 96 -2.98 -21.07 10.88
CA GLU A 96 -1.68 -21.27 10.26
C GLU A 96 -1.07 -19.95 9.74
N THR A 97 -1.82 -18.85 9.75
CA THR A 97 -1.32 -17.53 9.35
C THR A 97 -0.26 -17.05 10.34
N ASN A 98 0.92 -16.67 9.86
CA ASN A 98 1.98 -16.19 10.74
C ASN A 98 1.60 -14.90 11.48
N ILE A 99 2.20 -14.68 12.65
CA ILE A 99 1.85 -13.56 13.53
C ILE A 99 2.15 -12.19 12.92
N GLY A 100 3.15 -12.10 12.02
CA GLY A 100 3.47 -10.89 11.30
C GLY A 100 2.30 -10.45 10.42
N MET A 101 1.67 -11.38 9.71
CA MET A 101 0.48 -11.12 8.90
C MET A 101 -0.72 -10.65 9.73
N TYR A 102 -0.84 -11.09 10.98
CA TYR A 102 -1.87 -10.55 11.89
C TYR A 102 -1.63 -9.09 12.29
N PHE A 103 -0.37 -8.68 12.37
CA PHE A 103 0.00 -7.30 12.70
C PHE A 103 0.00 -6.39 11.45
N TRP A 104 0.30 -6.95 10.30
CA TRP A 104 0.50 -6.17 9.06
C TRP A 104 -0.69 -5.28 8.66
N PRO A 105 -1.97 -5.64 8.86
CA PRO A 105 -3.09 -4.71 8.61
C PRO A 105 -2.99 -3.40 9.39
N ALA A 106 -2.36 -3.40 10.54
CA ALA A 106 -2.12 -2.18 11.30
C ALA A 106 -0.97 -1.34 10.70
N MET A 107 0.05 -2.00 10.14
CA MET A 107 1.11 -1.33 9.38
C MET A 107 0.54 -0.70 8.10
N GLN A 108 -0.28 -1.43 7.33
CA GLN A 108 -0.95 -0.91 6.14
C GLN A 108 -1.89 0.27 6.44
N ALA A 109 -2.47 0.32 7.64
CA ALA A 109 -3.31 1.43 8.06
C ALA A 109 -2.52 2.69 8.44
N ALA A 110 -1.26 2.54 8.84
CA ALA A 110 -0.47 3.64 9.41
C ALA A 110 -0.25 4.81 8.43
N PRO A 111 0.07 4.61 7.14
CA PRO A 111 0.22 5.70 6.17
C PRO A 111 -1.06 6.53 5.98
N CYS A 112 -2.23 5.94 6.17
CA CYS A 112 -3.50 6.66 6.09
C CYS A 112 -3.64 7.74 7.17
N ILE A 113 -2.99 7.54 8.31
CA ILE A 113 -3.01 8.42 9.48
C ILE A 113 -1.76 9.31 9.51
N LEU A 114 -0.70 8.90 8.83
CA LEU A 114 0.62 9.51 8.87
C LEU A 114 0.61 11.05 8.68
N PRO A 115 -0.10 11.63 7.70
CA PRO A 115 -0.11 13.10 7.56
C PRO A 115 -0.65 13.80 8.80
N SER A 116 -1.72 13.27 9.39
CA SER A 116 -2.25 13.84 10.65
C SER A 116 -1.29 13.70 11.82
N TYR A 117 -0.58 12.56 11.89
CA TYR A 117 0.41 12.31 12.93
C TYR A 117 1.62 13.23 12.83
N LEU A 118 2.16 13.45 11.64
CA LEU A 118 3.32 14.31 11.40
C LEU A 118 3.00 15.80 11.60
N GLU A 119 1.82 16.23 11.17
CA GLU A 119 1.42 17.63 11.24
C GLU A 119 0.82 18.02 12.61
N GLY A 120 0.53 17.06 13.47
CA GLY A 120 -0.12 17.31 14.76
C GLY A 120 -1.54 17.88 14.64
N LYS A 121 -2.19 17.76 13.47
CA LYS A 121 -3.53 18.27 13.19
C LYS A 121 -4.36 17.27 12.40
N LYS A 122 -5.67 17.48 12.34
CA LYS A 122 -6.60 16.61 11.58
C LYS A 122 -6.47 16.87 10.07
N THR A 123 -5.63 16.09 9.40
CA THR A 123 -5.44 16.14 7.94
C THR A 123 -6.22 15.02 7.26
N ARG A 124 -7.05 15.38 6.27
CA ARG A 124 -7.79 14.41 5.48
C ARG A 124 -6.87 13.76 4.46
N THR A 125 -7.06 12.46 4.24
CA THR A 125 -6.31 11.66 3.28
C THR A 125 -7.22 11.06 2.23
N LEU A 126 -6.73 10.99 0.99
CA LEU A 126 -7.36 10.30 -0.14
C LEU A 126 -6.40 9.23 -0.64
N ILE A 127 -6.88 7.99 -0.75
CA ILE A 127 -6.08 6.86 -1.19
C ILE A 127 -6.65 6.32 -2.50
N PRO A 128 -5.95 6.49 -3.63
CA PRO A 128 -6.22 5.74 -4.84
C PRO A 128 -5.66 4.32 -4.68
N ALA A 129 -6.51 3.32 -4.83
CA ALA A 129 -6.12 1.93 -4.66
C ALA A 129 -6.98 1.00 -5.53
N ALA A 130 -6.47 -0.19 -5.82
CA ALA A 130 -7.29 -1.24 -6.40
C ALA A 130 -8.35 -1.71 -5.39
N ILE A 131 -9.45 -2.25 -5.90
CA ILE A 131 -10.61 -2.63 -5.07
C ILE A 131 -10.29 -3.71 -4.04
N ASP A 132 -9.29 -4.56 -4.28
CA ASP A 132 -8.83 -5.60 -3.35
C ASP A 132 -8.21 -5.04 -2.06
N GLN A 133 -7.85 -3.76 -2.06
CA GLN A 133 -7.34 -3.06 -0.87
C GLN A 133 -8.47 -2.54 0.06
N ASP A 134 -9.74 -2.58 -0.36
CA ASP A 134 -10.86 -2.07 0.44
C ASP A 134 -10.97 -2.66 1.86
N PRO A 135 -10.66 -3.95 2.11
CA PRO A 135 -10.67 -4.50 3.47
C PRO A 135 -9.80 -3.71 4.46
N TYR A 136 -8.61 -3.28 4.03
CA TYR A 136 -7.72 -2.45 4.86
C TYR A 136 -8.33 -1.08 5.14
N TRP A 137 -8.90 -0.46 4.10
CA TRP A 137 -9.49 0.88 4.23
C TRP A 137 -10.76 0.88 5.07
N ARG A 138 -11.52 -0.20 5.11
CA ARG A 138 -12.65 -0.37 6.05
C ARG A 138 -12.16 -0.35 7.49
N ILE A 139 -11.12 -1.10 7.82
CA ILE A 139 -10.50 -1.07 9.16
C ILE A 139 -10.04 0.33 9.51
N VAL A 140 -9.34 1.02 8.59
CA VAL A 140 -8.87 2.39 8.83
C VAL A 140 -10.04 3.32 9.13
N ARG A 141 -11.11 3.27 8.34
CA ARG A 141 -12.30 4.12 8.53
C ARG A 141 -13.01 3.87 9.88
N ASP A 142 -12.94 2.64 10.40
CA ASP A 142 -13.52 2.27 11.69
C ASP A 142 -12.63 2.66 12.87
N VAL A 143 -11.31 2.63 12.68
CA VAL A 143 -10.34 2.86 13.74
C VAL A 143 -9.91 4.32 13.85
N ALA A 144 -9.70 5.03 12.74
CA ALA A 144 -9.19 6.39 12.74
C ALA A 144 -9.99 7.35 13.66
N PRO A 145 -11.35 7.36 13.64
CA PRO A 145 -12.11 8.20 14.55
C PRO A 145 -11.92 7.86 16.03
N LYS A 146 -11.73 6.57 16.35
CA LYS A 146 -11.48 6.11 17.73
C LYS A 146 -10.11 6.56 18.26
N LEU A 147 -9.21 6.94 17.35
CA LEU A 147 -7.90 7.51 17.64
C LEU A 147 -7.87 9.04 17.51
N GLY A 148 -9.01 9.68 17.20
CA GLY A 148 -9.12 11.11 17.04
C GLY A 148 -8.76 11.64 15.66
N TYR A 149 -8.53 10.77 14.67
CA TYR A 149 -8.17 11.14 13.30
C TYR A 149 -9.40 11.16 12.36
N PRO A 150 -9.33 11.92 11.26
CA PRO A 150 -10.38 11.88 10.23
C PRO A 150 -10.47 10.50 9.57
N LYS A 151 -11.64 10.17 9.07
CA LYS A 151 -11.80 9.00 8.19
C LYS A 151 -11.07 9.25 6.88
N THR A 152 -10.32 8.25 6.43
CA THR A 152 -9.67 8.24 5.12
C THR A 152 -10.71 8.05 4.03
N ALA A 153 -10.62 8.83 2.96
CA ALA A 153 -11.35 8.60 1.71
C ALA A 153 -10.54 7.65 0.80
N ALA A 154 -11.23 6.89 -0.03
CA ALA A 154 -10.60 6.02 -1.02
C ALA A 154 -11.26 6.20 -2.39
N VAL A 155 -10.45 6.12 -3.45
CA VAL A 155 -10.90 5.94 -4.83
C VAL A 155 -10.50 4.54 -5.26
N HIS A 156 -11.49 3.70 -5.53
CA HIS A 156 -11.26 2.33 -5.94
C HIS A 156 -11.14 2.24 -7.46
N CYS A 157 -9.98 1.76 -7.91
CA CYS A 157 -9.73 1.46 -9.31
C CYS A 157 -10.08 0.00 -9.60
N VAL A 158 -10.70 -0.26 -10.74
CA VAL A 158 -10.89 -1.61 -11.26
C VAL A 158 -9.55 -2.17 -11.76
N PHE A 159 -9.42 -3.48 -11.75
CA PHE A 159 -8.26 -4.14 -12.33
C PHE A 159 -8.22 -3.97 -13.85
N LEU A 160 -7.02 -3.84 -14.39
CA LEU A 160 -6.82 -4.04 -15.81
C LEU A 160 -6.99 -5.53 -16.15
N PRO A 161 -7.64 -5.86 -17.27
CA PRO A 161 -7.73 -7.24 -17.73
C PRO A 161 -6.33 -7.78 -18.03
N ALA A 162 -6.14 -9.10 -17.84
CA ALA A 162 -4.91 -9.75 -18.24
C ALA A 162 -4.72 -9.67 -19.77
N LEU A 163 -3.49 -9.69 -20.25
CA LEU A 163 -3.21 -9.73 -21.70
C LEU A 163 -3.73 -11.01 -22.35
N THR A 164 -3.87 -12.08 -21.55
CA THR A 164 -4.41 -13.37 -21.99
C THR A 164 -5.94 -13.42 -22.14
N GLY A 165 -6.63 -12.34 -21.78
CA GLY A 165 -8.09 -12.22 -21.95
C GLY A 165 -8.82 -11.49 -20.83
N PRO A 166 -10.12 -11.16 -21.03
CA PRO A 166 -10.87 -10.30 -20.13
C PRO A 166 -11.29 -10.94 -18.80
N SER A 167 -11.17 -12.25 -18.67
CA SER A 167 -11.60 -13.00 -17.46
C SER A 167 -10.60 -12.99 -16.31
N GLY A 168 -9.38 -12.48 -16.53
CA GLY A 168 -8.33 -12.37 -15.52
C GLY A 168 -7.98 -10.93 -15.18
N LYS A 169 -7.17 -10.75 -14.13
CA LYS A 169 -6.52 -9.46 -13.83
C LYS A 169 -5.07 -9.46 -14.28
N MET A 170 -4.58 -8.33 -14.78
CA MET A 170 -3.16 -8.13 -15.01
C MET A 170 -2.42 -8.20 -13.66
N SER A 171 -1.52 -9.16 -13.51
CA SER A 171 -0.80 -9.41 -12.25
C SER A 171 0.55 -10.04 -12.50
N THR A 172 1.57 -9.53 -11.85
CA THR A 172 2.93 -10.09 -11.91
C THR A 172 3.02 -11.52 -11.37
N SER A 173 2.07 -11.94 -10.54
CA SER A 173 2.02 -13.29 -9.97
C SER A 173 1.50 -14.36 -10.96
N THR A 174 0.88 -13.96 -12.07
CA THR A 174 0.33 -14.86 -13.08
C THR A 174 1.27 -15.14 -14.25
N GLY A 175 2.47 -14.58 -14.22
CA GLY A 175 3.55 -14.82 -15.18
C GLY A 175 3.64 -13.79 -16.31
N GLU A 176 4.72 -13.88 -17.08
CA GLU A 176 5.10 -12.92 -18.12
C GLU A 176 4.06 -12.77 -19.24
N GLN A 177 3.31 -13.82 -19.56
CA GLN A 177 2.30 -13.77 -20.61
C GLN A 177 1.04 -12.98 -20.26
N SER A 178 0.85 -12.64 -18.99
CA SER A 178 -0.37 -11.99 -18.51
C SER A 178 -0.21 -10.51 -18.19
N THR A 179 1.02 -10.01 -18.17
CA THR A 179 1.32 -8.65 -17.72
C THR A 179 2.53 -8.06 -18.44
N ILE A 180 2.61 -6.74 -18.47
CA ILE A 180 3.77 -5.97 -18.90
C ILE A 180 4.49 -5.50 -17.65
N PHE A 181 5.79 -5.78 -17.56
CA PHE A 181 6.64 -5.31 -16.48
C PHE A 181 7.24 -3.94 -16.80
N THR A 182 7.55 -3.17 -15.79
CA THR A 182 8.25 -1.88 -15.95
C THR A 182 9.70 -2.05 -16.45
N THR A 183 10.22 -3.25 -16.34
CA THR A 183 11.56 -3.65 -16.81
C THR A 183 11.59 -4.18 -18.24
N ASP A 184 10.43 -4.36 -18.89
CA ASP A 184 10.34 -4.88 -20.24
C ASP A 184 10.82 -3.82 -21.25
N ASP A 185 11.54 -4.25 -22.25
CA ASP A 185 11.96 -3.41 -23.37
C ASP A 185 10.88 -3.36 -24.49
N GLU A 186 11.04 -2.45 -25.43
CA GLU A 186 10.09 -2.28 -26.54
C GLU A 186 9.89 -3.53 -27.40
N LYS A 187 10.82 -4.48 -27.38
CA LYS A 187 10.71 -5.72 -28.17
C LYS A 187 9.96 -6.81 -27.44
N THR A 188 9.93 -6.74 -26.09
CA THR A 188 9.25 -7.68 -25.22
C THR A 188 7.75 -7.34 -25.13
N VAL A 189 7.40 -6.06 -25.25
CA VAL A 189 6.02 -5.56 -25.25
C VAL A 189 5.41 -5.66 -26.65
#